data_d8c5a1de56130bfcb5d713a0d8ce933d
#
_entry.id   d8c5a1de56130bfcb5d713a0d8ce933d
#
_cell.length_a   1.000
_cell.length_b   1.000
_cell.length_c   1.000
_cell.angle_alpha   90.00
_cell.angle_beta   90.00
_cell.angle_gamma   90.00
#
_symmetry.space_group_name_H-M   'P 1'
#
loop_
_entity.id
_entity.type
_entity.pdbx_description
1 polymer ?
#
loop_
_entity_poly.entity_id
_entity_poly.type
_entity_poly.pdbx_seq_one_letter_code
_entity_poly.pdbx_strand_id
1 'polypeptide(L)'
;MEKSKILYKYRDVGEYTEKIFTDKTIWLSKPENLNDPFECSIAKYTDRAKEKMVKKYKELQVCNFAVNGALHMKDNKPYFGLKGKALKSFLKRLGSKSWERRYQMINEIVYENMGTRFSNPNHLIKSLDERLRGTGIFSLSETDTNQLMWAHYAGESRGLAIGFVVTEGSMLADEKHCIAVNYQDELPEFKADELMSDMHMSFGKEGAKITVQVPFNDPTFRACVSTKPTDWGYEKEWRYIEETDGLHPFPGKLAEITFGLRCSEDDRKKYVKLIQENFDYPVHFFEIVKKANTNQIEKREYSIK
;
A
#
# COMPACT_ATOMS: atom_id res chain seq x y z
N MET A 1 25.08 -12.79 -15.06
CA MET A 1 23.67 -12.91 -14.64
C MET A 1 23.52 -12.06 -13.39
N GLU A 2 22.76 -11.01 -13.45
CA GLU A 2 22.41 -10.22 -12.26
C GLU A 2 21.69 -11.14 -11.27
N LYS A 3 22.12 -11.13 -10.00
CA LYS A 3 21.52 -11.95 -8.96
C LYS A 3 20.11 -11.43 -8.73
N SER A 4 19.09 -12.24 -8.95
CA SER A 4 17.71 -11.86 -8.71
C SER A 4 17.55 -11.34 -7.27
N LYS A 5 16.88 -10.20 -7.10
CA LYS A 5 16.64 -9.60 -5.79
C LYS A 5 15.71 -10.53 -4.99
N ILE A 6 16.07 -10.79 -3.74
CA ILE A 6 15.25 -11.54 -2.78
C ILE A 6 14.88 -10.62 -1.63
N LEU A 7 13.62 -10.67 -1.21
CA LEU A 7 13.12 -9.99 -0.03
C LEU A 7 12.70 -11.01 1.02
N TYR A 8 13.05 -10.76 2.28
CA TYR A 8 12.96 -11.72 3.37
C TYR A 8 11.90 -11.34 4.41
N LYS A 9 11.06 -12.29 4.80
CA LYS A 9 10.21 -12.19 5.97
C LYS A 9 10.79 -13.02 7.12
N TYR A 10 11.16 -12.38 8.20
CA TYR A 10 11.57 -13.06 9.43
C TYR A 10 10.35 -13.55 10.20
N ARG A 11 10.41 -14.76 10.72
CA ARG A 11 9.32 -15.41 11.47
C ARG A 11 9.86 -16.32 12.55
N ASP A 12 9.12 -16.46 13.65
CA ASP A 12 9.32 -17.48 14.64
C ASP A 12 8.91 -18.85 14.09
N VAL A 13 9.43 -19.93 14.65
CA VAL A 13 8.89 -21.27 14.42
C VAL A 13 7.54 -21.42 15.12
N GLY A 14 6.60 -22.15 14.53
CA GLY A 14 5.30 -22.42 15.11
C GLY A 14 4.17 -22.54 14.10
N GLU A 15 2.98 -22.84 14.58
CA GLU A 15 1.79 -23.15 13.78
C GLU A 15 1.45 -22.07 12.74
N TYR A 16 1.52 -20.79 13.12
CA TYR A 16 1.22 -19.68 12.20
C TYR A 16 2.22 -19.59 11.03
N THR A 17 3.49 -19.92 11.30
CA THR A 17 4.53 -19.96 10.26
C THR A 17 4.39 -21.20 9.39
N GLU A 18 3.98 -22.35 9.95
CA GLU A 18 3.66 -23.55 9.18
C GLU A 18 2.51 -23.32 8.20
N LYS A 19 1.45 -22.62 8.64
CA LYS A 19 0.31 -22.25 7.79
C LYS A 19 0.70 -21.40 6.57
N ILE A 20 1.77 -20.61 6.66
CA ILE A 20 2.28 -19.88 5.50
C ILE A 20 2.61 -20.85 4.35
N PHE A 21 3.21 -21.99 4.66
CA PHE A 21 3.62 -22.96 3.66
C PHE A 21 2.50 -23.91 3.23
N THR A 22 1.65 -24.36 4.15
CA THR A 22 0.53 -25.26 3.83
C THR A 22 -0.56 -24.55 3.04
N ASP A 23 -0.92 -23.34 3.45
CA ASP A 23 -2.02 -22.57 2.84
C ASP A 23 -1.53 -21.68 1.69
N LYS A 24 -0.20 -21.55 1.53
CA LYS A 24 0.47 -20.67 0.55
C LYS A 24 -0.03 -19.24 0.61
N THR A 25 -0.24 -18.75 1.83
CA THR A 25 -0.74 -17.40 2.11
C THR A 25 0.16 -16.69 3.11
N ILE A 26 0.08 -15.36 3.07
CA ILE A 26 0.73 -14.47 4.03
C ILE A 26 -0.32 -13.61 4.71
N TRP A 27 -0.01 -13.18 5.92
CA TRP A 27 -0.86 -12.23 6.65
C TRP A 27 -0.35 -10.81 6.50
N LEU A 28 -1.18 -9.92 5.97
CA LEU A 28 -0.93 -8.48 5.93
C LEU A 28 -1.53 -7.83 7.17
N SER A 29 -0.73 -7.06 7.87
CA SER A 29 -1.13 -6.36 9.10
C SER A 29 -1.66 -4.97 8.79
N LYS A 30 -2.63 -4.49 9.59
CA LYS A 30 -2.99 -3.06 9.57
C LYS A 30 -1.85 -2.20 10.12
N PRO A 31 -1.76 -0.92 9.73
CA PRO A 31 -0.79 0.02 10.30
C PRO A 31 -0.80 0.06 11.82
N GLU A 32 -1.97 0.05 12.45
CA GLU A 32 -2.15 0.08 13.91
C GLU A 32 -1.57 -1.13 14.66
N ASN A 33 -1.28 -2.23 13.93
CA ASN A 33 -0.71 -3.46 14.48
C ASN A 33 0.79 -3.61 14.18
N LEU A 34 1.42 -2.60 13.58
CA LEU A 34 2.87 -2.56 13.41
C LEU A 34 3.55 -2.25 14.75
N ASN A 35 4.82 -2.61 14.86
CA ASN A 35 5.56 -2.49 16.11
C ASN A 35 5.94 -1.06 16.50
N ASP A 36 6.04 -0.14 15.55
CA ASP A 36 6.33 1.26 15.81
C ASP A 36 5.04 2.10 15.73
N PRO A 37 4.61 2.74 16.82
CA PRO A 37 3.38 3.54 16.86
C PRO A 37 3.45 4.83 16.01
N PHE A 38 4.62 5.20 15.50
CA PHE A 38 4.80 6.35 14.62
C PHE A 38 4.66 6.00 13.15
N GLU A 39 4.58 4.71 12.80
CA GLU A 39 4.45 4.26 11.42
C GLU A 39 3.13 4.68 10.77
N CYS A 40 3.16 4.85 9.45
CA CYS A 40 2.00 5.25 8.64
C CYS A 40 1.33 6.53 9.14
N SER A 41 2.10 7.40 9.75
CA SER A 41 1.64 8.69 10.28
C SER A 41 1.91 9.82 9.31
N ILE A 42 1.16 10.91 9.46
CA ILE A 42 1.35 12.14 8.71
C ILE A 42 1.40 13.31 9.68
N ALA A 43 2.19 14.33 9.35
CA ALA A 43 2.21 15.56 10.13
C ALA A 43 0.80 16.17 10.19
N LYS A 44 0.42 16.69 11.36
CA LYS A 44 -0.92 17.27 11.54
C LYS A 44 -1.19 18.34 10.49
N TYR A 45 -2.31 18.22 9.82
CA TYR A 45 -2.78 19.23 8.89
C TYR A 45 -2.96 20.58 9.59
N THR A 46 -2.32 21.61 9.09
CA THR A 46 -2.68 22.97 9.49
C THR A 46 -4.04 23.33 8.91
N ASP A 47 -4.81 24.20 9.57
CA ASP A 47 -6.11 24.64 9.04
C ASP A 47 -5.95 25.29 7.66
N ARG A 48 -4.85 26.02 7.44
CA ARG A 48 -4.49 26.58 6.12
C ARG A 48 -4.29 25.49 5.04
N ALA A 49 -3.67 24.38 5.37
CA ALA A 49 -3.49 23.27 4.43
C ALA A 49 -4.84 22.62 4.09
N LYS A 50 -5.72 22.44 5.09
CA LYS A 50 -7.09 21.92 4.88
C LYS A 50 -7.90 22.85 3.97
N GLU A 51 -7.87 24.15 4.21
CA GLU A 51 -8.57 25.15 3.38
C GLU A 51 -8.08 25.12 1.94
N LYS A 52 -6.76 25.07 1.72
CA LYS A 52 -6.14 24.97 0.39
C LYS A 52 -6.59 23.72 -0.34
N MET A 53 -6.64 22.60 0.34
CA MET A 53 -7.09 21.31 -0.20
C MET A 53 -8.58 21.34 -0.57
N VAL A 54 -9.43 21.84 0.32
CA VAL A 54 -10.87 21.99 0.06
C VAL A 54 -11.12 22.88 -1.17
N LYS A 55 -10.36 23.96 -1.28
CA LYS A 55 -10.43 24.86 -2.44
C LYS A 55 -10.03 24.13 -3.72
N LYS A 56 -8.89 23.45 -3.73
CA LYS A 56 -8.39 22.68 -4.88
C LYS A 56 -9.38 21.58 -5.32
N TYR A 57 -9.94 20.83 -4.35
CA TYR A 57 -10.97 19.84 -4.63
C TYR A 57 -12.16 20.44 -5.38
N LYS A 58 -12.71 21.56 -4.88
CA LYS A 58 -13.82 22.26 -5.54
C LYS A 58 -13.47 22.70 -6.96
N GLU A 59 -12.26 23.24 -7.16
CA GLU A 59 -11.76 23.65 -8.45
C GLU A 59 -11.66 22.47 -9.44
N LEU A 60 -11.10 21.34 -8.99
CA LEU A 60 -11.02 20.12 -9.80
C LEU A 60 -12.39 19.59 -10.20
N GLN A 61 -13.36 19.55 -9.28
CA GLN A 61 -14.72 19.12 -9.60
C GLN A 61 -15.36 20.03 -10.66
N VAL A 62 -15.18 21.34 -10.57
CA VAL A 62 -15.67 22.29 -11.57
C VAL A 62 -15.00 22.08 -12.92
N CYS A 63 -13.68 21.90 -12.96
CA CYS A 63 -12.95 21.64 -14.20
C CYS A 63 -13.40 20.33 -14.83
N ASN A 64 -13.48 19.24 -14.07
CA ASN A 64 -13.93 17.95 -14.56
C ASN A 64 -15.34 18.00 -15.12
N PHE A 65 -16.26 18.68 -14.41
CA PHE A 65 -17.62 18.87 -14.89
C PHE A 65 -17.67 19.64 -16.23
N ALA A 66 -16.89 20.72 -16.34
CA ALA A 66 -16.85 21.53 -17.54
C ALA A 66 -16.26 20.78 -18.75
N VAL A 67 -15.17 20.03 -18.56
CA VAL A 67 -14.52 19.22 -19.60
C VAL A 67 -15.44 18.11 -20.08
N ASN A 68 -16.00 17.31 -19.16
CA ASN A 68 -16.91 16.23 -19.52
C ASN A 68 -18.21 16.77 -20.16
N GLY A 69 -18.74 17.89 -19.66
CA GLY A 69 -19.89 18.55 -20.25
C GLY A 69 -19.63 19.01 -21.70
N ALA A 70 -18.42 19.52 -21.96
CA ALA A 70 -18.01 19.90 -23.33
C ALA A 70 -17.88 18.67 -24.26
N LEU A 71 -17.35 17.55 -23.76
CA LEU A 71 -17.27 16.28 -24.50
C LEU A 71 -18.68 15.75 -24.83
N HIS A 72 -19.57 15.68 -23.85
CA HIS A 72 -20.96 15.27 -24.06
C HIS A 72 -21.70 16.17 -25.04
N MET A 73 -21.43 17.47 -24.97
CA MET A 73 -22.01 18.44 -25.96
C MET A 73 -21.52 18.15 -27.36
N LYS A 74 -20.20 17.84 -27.55
CA LYS A 74 -19.62 17.47 -28.84
C LYS A 74 -20.28 16.21 -29.41
N ASP A 75 -20.53 15.21 -28.57
CA ASP A 75 -21.14 13.94 -28.94
C ASP A 75 -22.68 14.01 -29.02
N ASN A 76 -23.29 15.18 -28.79
CA ASN A 76 -24.73 15.38 -28.68
C ASN A 76 -25.43 14.47 -27.68
N LYS A 77 -24.69 14.09 -26.58
CA LYS A 77 -25.18 13.28 -25.48
C LYS A 77 -25.71 14.15 -24.32
N PRO A 78 -26.68 13.67 -23.53
CA PRO A 78 -27.10 14.37 -22.34
C PRO A 78 -26.01 14.30 -21.26
N TYR A 79 -25.90 15.35 -20.43
CA TYR A 79 -25.00 15.42 -19.29
C TYR A 79 -25.74 16.03 -18.11
N PHE A 80 -25.94 15.27 -17.05
CA PHE A 80 -26.76 15.63 -15.89
C PHE A 80 -28.08 16.31 -16.30
N GLY A 81 -28.91 15.61 -17.10
CA GLY A 81 -30.20 16.09 -17.56
C GLY A 81 -30.16 17.21 -18.59
N LEU A 82 -29.02 17.84 -18.84
CA LEU A 82 -28.86 18.93 -19.82
C LEU A 82 -28.43 18.37 -21.17
N LYS A 83 -29.00 18.90 -22.27
CA LYS A 83 -28.62 18.53 -23.66
C LYS A 83 -28.63 19.74 -24.59
N GLY A 84 -27.76 19.72 -25.60
CA GLY A 84 -27.73 20.68 -26.69
C GLY A 84 -27.62 22.15 -26.20
N LYS A 85 -28.58 23.01 -26.59
CA LYS A 85 -28.58 24.43 -26.22
C LYS A 85 -28.61 24.68 -24.70
N ALA A 86 -29.31 23.84 -23.93
CA ALA A 86 -29.39 23.97 -22.47
C ALA A 86 -28.03 23.70 -21.82
N LEU A 87 -27.32 22.63 -22.23
CA LEU A 87 -25.98 22.34 -21.77
C LEU A 87 -24.98 23.44 -22.14
N LYS A 88 -25.02 23.93 -23.38
CA LYS A 88 -24.18 25.04 -23.84
C LYS A 88 -24.39 26.31 -23.00
N SER A 89 -25.65 26.66 -22.74
CA SER A 89 -26.00 27.84 -21.92
C SER A 89 -25.54 27.67 -20.47
N PHE A 90 -25.71 26.49 -19.90
CA PHE A 90 -25.24 26.18 -18.54
C PHE A 90 -23.72 26.32 -18.40
N LEU A 91 -22.96 25.71 -19.33
CA LEU A 91 -21.47 25.79 -19.31
C LEU A 91 -20.98 27.24 -19.50
N LYS A 92 -21.61 28.02 -20.40
CA LYS A 92 -21.29 29.46 -20.55
C LYS A 92 -21.54 30.23 -19.26
N ARG A 93 -22.69 30.02 -18.61
CA ARG A 93 -23.04 30.66 -17.34
C ARG A 93 -22.11 30.24 -16.23
N LEU A 94 -21.74 28.94 -16.18
CA LEU A 94 -20.76 28.41 -15.23
C LEU A 94 -19.43 29.16 -15.35
N GLY A 95 -18.91 29.35 -16.56
CA GLY A 95 -17.65 30.06 -16.83
C GLY A 95 -17.63 31.52 -16.34
N SER A 96 -18.78 32.17 -16.22
CA SER A 96 -18.90 33.59 -15.80
C SER A 96 -18.96 33.80 -14.28
N LYS A 97 -18.94 32.74 -13.45
CA LYS A 97 -19.12 32.85 -11.99
C LYS A 97 -17.80 32.63 -11.24
N SER A 98 -17.77 33.01 -9.95
CA SER A 98 -16.67 32.67 -9.03
C SER A 98 -16.57 31.14 -8.85
N TRP A 99 -15.40 30.63 -8.47
CA TRP A 99 -15.18 29.20 -8.25
C TRP A 99 -16.15 28.59 -7.24
N GLU A 100 -16.43 29.27 -6.15
CA GLU A 100 -17.38 28.82 -5.14
C GLU A 100 -18.80 28.71 -5.71
N ARG A 101 -19.26 29.73 -6.49
CA ARG A 101 -20.58 29.69 -7.11
C ARG A 101 -20.67 28.62 -8.22
N ARG A 102 -19.57 28.40 -8.97
CA ARG A 102 -19.50 27.30 -9.93
C ARG A 102 -19.70 25.96 -9.24
N TYR A 103 -18.99 25.73 -8.14
CA TYR A 103 -19.11 24.47 -7.38
C TYR A 103 -20.53 24.28 -6.84
N GLN A 104 -21.16 25.31 -6.31
CA GLN A 104 -22.57 25.22 -5.89
C GLN A 104 -23.51 24.88 -7.06
N MET A 105 -23.35 25.55 -8.21
CA MET A 105 -24.18 25.30 -9.40
C MET A 105 -24.06 23.86 -9.93
N ILE A 106 -22.87 23.28 -9.94
CA ILE A 106 -22.71 21.87 -10.36
C ILE A 106 -23.31 20.91 -9.33
N ASN A 107 -23.21 21.21 -8.03
CA ASN A 107 -23.86 20.39 -7.01
C ASN A 107 -25.40 20.46 -7.10
N GLU A 108 -25.97 21.64 -7.40
CA GLU A 108 -27.41 21.84 -7.60
C GLU A 108 -27.89 20.95 -8.76
N ILE A 109 -27.24 21.03 -9.94
CA ILE A 109 -27.64 20.27 -11.14
C ILE A 109 -27.44 18.75 -10.98
N VAL A 110 -26.37 18.33 -10.29
CA VAL A 110 -26.12 16.91 -9.98
C VAL A 110 -27.21 16.39 -9.03
N TYR A 111 -27.55 17.15 -7.99
CA TYR A 111 -28.58 16.75 -7.05
C TYR A 111 -29.96 16.65 -7.71
N GLU A 112 -30.35 17.64 -8.53
CA GLU A 112 -31.64 17.64 -9.24
C GLU A 112 -31.81 16.44 -10.17
N ASN A 113 -30.72 15.95 -10.76
CA ASN A 113 -30.80 14.87 -11.77
C ASN A 113 -30.42 13.47 -11.25
N MET A 114 -29.70 13.39 -10.13
CA MET A 114 -29.18 12.12 -9.61
C MET A 114 -29.57 11.84 -8.16
N GLY A 115 -30.20 12.81 -7.47
CA GLY A 115 -30.56 12.69 -6.05
C GLY A 115 -29.35 12.69 -5.10
N THR A 116 -28.13 12.90 -5.63
CA THR A 116 -26.89 12.92 -4.82
C THR A 116 -26.12 14.21 -5.07
N ARG A 117 -25.18 14.51 -4.18
CA ARG A 117 -24.25 15.65 -4.32
C ARG A 117 -22.84 15.12 -4.45
N PHE A 118 -21.94 15.94 -5.01
CA PHE A 118 -20.51 15.65 -4.87
C PHE A 118 -20.15 15.52 -3.40
N SER A 119 -19.26 14.60 -3.10
CA SER A 119 -18.81 14.37 -1.73
C SER A 119 -18.29 15.67 -1.12
N ASN A 120 -18.53 15.85 0.17
CA ASN A 120 -17.97 16.98 0.92
C ASN A 120 -16.44 16.97 0.74
N PRO A 121 -15.80 18.13 0.43
CA PRO A 121 -14.33 18.20 0.30
C PRO A 121 -13.55 17.65 1.49
N ASN A 122 -14.11 17.71 2.69
CA ASN A 122 -13.52 17.10 3.88
C ASN A 122 -13.45 15.56 3.80
N HIS A 123 -14.23 14.95 2.93
CA HIS A 123 -14.16 13.50 2.68
C HIS A 123 -12.83 13.09 2.03
N LEU A 124 -12.12 13.99 1.38
CA LEU A 124 -10.82 13.67 0.80
C LEU A 124 -9.76 13.43 1.89
N ILE A 125 -9.77 14.25 2.96
CA ILE A 125 -8.90 14.00 4.13
C ILE A 125 -9.30 12.68 4.79
N LYS A 126 -10.60 12.49 4.98
CA LYS A 126 -11.15 11.27 5.57
C LYS A 126 -10.81 10.04 4.73
N SER A 127 -10.84 10.15 3.39
CA SER A 127 -10.51 9.04 2.51
C SER A 127 -9.01 8.66 2.54
N LEU A 128 -8.10 9.62 2.78
CA LEU A 128 -6.69 9.30 3.02
C LEU A 128 -6.50 8.56 4.35
N ASP A 129 -7.14 9.04 5.42
CA ASP A 129 -7.09 8.37 6.73
C ASP A 129 -7.71 6.96 6.67
N GLU A 130 -8.85 6.82 5.98
CA GLU A 130 -9.50 5.52 5.76
C GLU A 130 -8.64 4.59 4.91
N ARG A 131 -7.98 5.13 3.87
CA ARG A 131 -7.05 4.37 3.03
C ARG A 131 -5.86 3.88 3.84
N LEU A 132 -5.22 4.76 4.63
CA LEU A 132 -4.10 4.38 5.49
C LEU A 132 -4.51 3.29 6.49
N ARG A 133 -5.63 3.46 7.19
CA ARG A 133 -6.11 2.48 8.18
C ARG A 133 -6.54 1.14 7.59
N GLY A 134 -7.04 1.14 6.35
CA GLY A 134 -7.51 -0.07 5.66
C GLY A 134 -6.39 -0.84 4.95
N THR A 135 -5.23 -0.22 4.74
CA THR A 135 -4.13 -0.83 3.99
C THR A 135 -3.54 -2.01 4.74
N GLY A 136 -3.49 -3.16 4.08
CA GLY A 136 -2.73 -4.31 4.55
C GLY A 136 -1.25 -4.17 4.23
N ILE A 137 -0.37 -4.41 5.20
CA ILE A 137 1.09 -4.25 5.07
C ILE A 137 1.80 -5.54 5.41
N PHE A 138 2.71 -5.97 4.53
CA PHE A 138 3.62 -7.07 4.75
C PHE A 138 5.06 -6.56 4.65
N SER A 139 5.70 -6.40 5.81
CA SER A 139 7.08 -5.92 5.93
C SER A 139 8.07 -7.01 5.57
N LEU A 140 9.00 -6.68 4.69
CA LEU A 140 10.08 -7.52 4.20
C LEU A 140 11.42 -6.80 4.40
N SER A 141 12.54 -7.52 4.39
CA SER A 141 13.89 -6.96 4.48
C SER A 141 14.71 -7.33 3.25
N GLU A 142 15.66 -6.47 2.84
CA GLU A 142 16.61 -6.80 1.78
C GLU A 142 17.72 -7.79 2.21
N THR A 143 17.82 -8.09 3.50
CA THR A 143 18.90 -8.91 4.04
C THR A 143 18.40 -9.98 4.99
N ASP A 144 19.03 -11.14 4.98
CA ASP A 144 18.86 -12.21 5.94
C ASP A 144 20.08 -12.40 6.88
N THR A 145 21.05 -11.47 6.83
CA THR A 145 22.29 -11.55 7.60
C THR A 145 22.45 -10.44 8.65
N ASN A 146 21.35 -9.73 8.98
CA ASN A 146 21.37 -8.71 10.04
C ASN A 146 21.03 -9.32 11.39
N GLN A 147 21.93 -9.18 12.38
CA GLN A 147 21.79 -9.77 13.73
C GLN A 147 20.59 -9.21 14.50
N LEU A 148 20.29 -7.90 14.36
CA LEU A 148 19.16 -7.28 15.03
C LEU A 148 17.83 -7.82 14.51
N MET A 149 17.73 -8.02 13.18
CA MET A 149 16.56 -8.65 12.57
C MET A 149 16.30 -10.05 13.13
N TRP A 150 17.35 -10.86 13.26
CA TRP A 150 17.25 -12.19 13.87
C TRP A 150 16.85 -12.16 15.33
N ALA A 151 17.34 -11.16 16.08
CA ALA A 151 17.00 -11.02 17.50
C ALA A 151 15.55 -10.59 17.72
N HIS A 152 15.06 -9.65 16.92
CA HIS A 152 13.75 -9.03 17.12
C HIS A 152 12.60 -9.78 16.44
N TYR A 153 12.83 -10.36 15.25
CA TYR A 153 11.77 -10.83 14.37
C TYR A 153 11.78 -12.33 14.07
N ALA A 154 12.75 -13.08 14.62
CA ALA A 154 12.87 -14.52 14.39
C ALA A 154 13.10 -15.29 15.71
N GLY A 155 12.30 -15.02 16.74
CA GLY A 155 12.33 -15.74 18.01
C GLY A 155 13.73 -15.80 18.64
N GLU A 156 14.42 -14.68 18.76
CA GLU A 156 15.79 -14.61 19.27
C GLU A 156 16.77 -15.53 18.51
N SER A 157 16.66 -15.53 17.18
CA SER A 157 17.43 -16.38 16.24
C SER A 157 17.07 -17.87 16.26
N ARG A 158 15.93 -18.26 16.85
CA ARG A 158 15.42 -19.64 16.80
C ARG A 158 14.53 -19.90 15.58
N GLY A 159 14.06 -18.84 14.92
CA GLY A 159 13.14 -18.87 13.80
C GLY A 159 13.84 -19.03 12.44
N LEU A 160 13.17 -18.50 11.43
CA LEU A 160 13.60 -18.56 10.04
C LEU A 160 13.32 -17.26 9.28
N ALA A 161 14.01 -17.05 8.16
CA ALA A 161 13.73 -16.01 7.20
C ALA A 161 13.24 -16.64 5.88
N ILE A 162 12.08 -16.20 5.42
CA ILE A 162 11.39 -16.68 4.22
C ILE A 162 11.75 -15.74 3.07
N GLY A 163 12.47 -16.22 2.07
CA GLY A 163 12.94 -15.45 0.93
C GLY A 163 12.00 -15.55 -0.28
N PHE A 164 11.44 -14.43 -0.71
CA PHE A 164 10.63 -14.30 -1.92
C PHE A 164 11.45 -13.62 -3.02
N VAL A 165 11.55 -14.27 -4.19
CA VAL A 165 12.27 -13.67 -5.32
C VAL A 165 11.41 -12.62 -6.01
N VAL A 166 12.03 -11.47 -6.30
CA VAL A 166 11.44 -10.40 -7.10
C VAL A 166 11.66 -10.75 -8.58
N THR A 167 10.57 -11.10 -9.26
CA THR A 167 10.58 -11.42 -10.69
C THR A 167 9.61 -10.53 -11.45
N GLU A 168 9.89 -10.29 -12.71
CA GLU A 168 8.98 -9.56 -13.60
C GLU A 168 7.57 -10.19 -13.55
N GLY A 169 6.54 -9.35 -13.40
CA GLY A 169 5.15 -9.77 -13.24
C GLY A 169 4.75 -10.22 -11.84
N SER A 170 5.67 -10.31 -10.86
CA SER A 170 5.30 -10.53 -9.45
C SER A 170 4.85 -9.22 -8.80
N MET A 171 4.01 -9.32 -7.75
CA MET A 171 3.57 -8.16 -6.97
C MET A 171 4.74 -7.45 -6.27
N LEU A 172 5.83 -8.16 -5.98
CA LEU A 172 7.04 -7.56 -5.43
C LEU A 172 7.82 -6.72 -6.44
N ALA A 173 7.58 -6.89 -7.75
CA ALA A 173 8.17 -6.06 -8.82
C ALA A 173 7.25 -4.88 -9.19
N ASP A 174 6.01 -4.85 -8.73
CA ASP A 174 5.09 -3.75 -8.98
C ASP A 174 5.34 -2.61 -7.98
N GLU A 175 5.88 -1.50 -8.49
CA GLU A 175 6.17 -0.32 -7.68
C GLU A 175 4.94 0.28 -6.99
N LYS A 176 3.72 -0.01 -7.44
CA LYS A 176 2.50 0.43 -6.76
C LYS A 176 2.26 -0.32 -5.46
N HIS A 177 2.60 -1.61 -5.46
CA HIS A 177 2.33 -2.53 -4.36
C HIS A 177 3.57 -2.80 -3.48
N CYS A 178 4.78 -2.66 -3.99
CA CYS A 178 6.01 -2.92 -3.23
C CYS A 178 6.87 -1.67 -3.14
N ILE A 179 7.06 -1.15 -1.92
CA ILE A 179 7.64 0.16 -1.65
C ILE A 179 8.84 0.01 -0.71
N ALA A 180 9.98 0.59 -1.08
CA ALA A 180 11.12 0.72 -0.16
C ALA A 180 10.80 1.73 0.94
N VAL A 181 11.15 1.42 2.18
CA VAL A 181 11.01 2.35 3.30
C VAL A 181 12.08 3.44 3.21
N ASN A 182 11.61 4.68 3.40
CA ASN A 182 12.44 5.86 3.50
C ASN A 182 12.65 6.19 4.99
N TYR A 183 13.90 6.17 5.43
CA TYR A 183 14.26 6.41 6.82
C TYR A 183 14.52 7.89 7.04
N GLN A 184 13.65 8.53 7.83
CA GLN A 184 13.73 9.94 8.21
C GLN A 184 12.99 10.18 9.53
N ASP A 185 13.40 11.17 10.30
CA ASP A 185 12.80 11.46 11.60
C ASP A 185 11.62 12.45 11.51
N GLU A 186 11.55 13.21 10.42
CA GLU A 186 10.42 14.10 10.16
C GLU A 186 9.25 13.31 9.56
N LEU A 187 8.05 13.57 10.06
CA LEU A 187 6.83 13.03 9.46
C LEU A 187 6.59 13.63 8.07
N PRO A 188 6.05 12.85 7.12
CA PRO A 188 5.69 13.34 5.81
C PRO A 188 4.72 14.54 5.91
N GLU A 189 5.01 15.58 5.15
CA GLU A 189 4.10 16.70 5.02
C GLU A 189 2.95 16.38 4.07
N PHE A 190 1.75 16.80 4.47
CA PHE A 190 0.60 16.76 3.58
C PHE A 190 0.69 17.87 2.52
N LYS A 191 0.83 17.46 1.26
CA LYS A 191 0.85 18.36 0.12
C LYS A 191 -0.48 18.31 -0.63
N ALA A 192 -1.36 19.26 -0.31
CA ALA A 192 -2.69 19.34 -0.91
C ALA A 192 -2.68 19.44 -2.45
N ASP A 193 -1.60 19.96 -3.02
CA ASP A 193 -1.44 20.19 -4.45
C ASP A 193 -1.06 18.90 -5.20
N GLU A 194 -0.49 17.93 -4.50
CA GLU A 194 -0.02 16.65 -5.05
C GLU A 194 -1.00 15.51 -4.79
N LEU A 195 -2.01 15.71 -3.89
CA LEU A 195 -2.95 14.65 -3.54
C LEU A 195 -3.76 14.22 -4.77
N MET A 196 -3.64 12.95 -5.11
CA MET A 196 -4.41 12.30 -6.17
C MET A 196 -5.71 11.74 -5.61
N SER A 197 -6.71 11.63 -6.45
CA SER A 197 -7.97 10.98 -6.08
C SER A 197 -8.61 10.33 -7.29
N ASP A 198 -9.02 9.08 -7.13
CA ASP A 198 -9.86 8.38 -8.09
C ASP A 198 -11.31 8.55 -7.68
N MET A 199 -12.13 8.96 -8.64
CA MET A 199 -13.55 9.12 -8.44
C MET A 199 -14.31 8.00 -9.14
N HIS A 200 -14.98 7.17 -8.35
CA HIS A 200 -15.83 6.10 -8.84
C HIS A 200 -17.31 6.50 -8.71
N MET A 201 -18.04 6.39 -9.81
CA MET A 201 -19.48 6.59 -9.82
C MET A 201 -20.15 5.24 -10.06
N SER A 202 -20.95 4.80 -9.11
CA SER A 202 -21.77 3.60 -9.23
C SER A 202 -23.24 3.96 -9.23
N PHE A 203 -24.03 3.26 -10.06
CA PHE A 203 -25.46 3.44 -10.19
C PHE A 203 -26.17 2.21 -9.64
N GLY A 204 -27.03 2.40 -8.66
CA GLY A 204 -27.83 1.34 -8.04
C GLY A 204 -29.30 1.71 -7.95
N LYS A 205 -30.12 0.81 -7.39
CA LYS A 205 -31.57 1.04 -7.18
C LYS A 205 -31.86 2.23 -6.26
N GLU A 206 -30.88 2.62 -5.42
CA GLU A 206 -30.98 3.73 -4.46
C GLU A 206 -30.41 5.06 -5.02
N GLY A 207 -30.06 5.11 -6.30
CA GLY A 207 -29.48 6.28 -6.96
C GLY A 207 -27.98 6.12 -7.29
N ALA A 208 -27.33 7.24 -7.61
CA ALA A 208 -25.89 7.27 -7.90
C ALA A 208 -25.08 7.47 -6.61
N LYS A 209 -24.05 6.63 -6.42
CA LYS A 209 -23.07 6.78 -5.34
C LYS A 209 -21.75 7.22 -5.93
N ILE A 210 -21.21 8.32 -5.44
CA ILE A 210 -19.88 8.82 -5.80
C ILE A 210 -18.96 8.49 -4.62
N THR A 211 -17.93 7.67 -4.88
CA THR A 211 -16.86 7.40 -3.92
C THR A 211 -15.57 8.01 -4.42
N VAL A 212 -14.81 8.60 -3.51
CA VAL A 212 -13.48 9.14 -3.78
C VAL A 212 -12.50 8.28 -3.00
N GLN A 213 -11.50 7.75 -3.67
CA GLN A 213 -10.44 6.96 -3.07
C GLN A 213 -9.08 7.58 -3.38
N VAL A 214 -8.16 7.47 -2.44
CA VAL A 214 -6.76 7.82 -2.65
C VAL A 214 -6.06 6.60 -3.26
N PRO A 215 -5.49 6.69 -4.47
CA PRO A 215 -4.84 5.55 -5.12
C PRO A 215 -3.49 5.22 -4.46
N PHE A 216 -2.99 4.00 -4.63
CA PHE A 216 -1.69 3.57 -4.08
C PHE A 216 -0.48 4.33 -4.63
N ASN A 217 -0.60 4.95 -5.79
CA ASN A 217 0.44 5.79 -6.38
C ASN A 217 0.36 7.27 -5.94
N ASP A 218 -0.57 7.62 -5.04
CA ASP A 218 -0.62 8.96 -4.46
C ASP A 218 0.67 9.26 -3.68
N PRO A 219 1.37 10.39 -3.95
CA PRO A 219 2.64 10.71 -3.30
C PRO A 219 2.52 10.86 -1.78
N THR A 220 1.43 11.43 -1.27
CA THR A 220 1.21 11.61 0.17
C THR A 220 0.95 10.28 0.86
N PHE A 221 0.07 9.45 0.28
CA PHE A 221 -0.18 8.10 0.77
C PHE A 221 1.11 7.28 0.82
N ARG A 222 1.89 7.27 -0.28
CA ARG A 222 3.16 6.55 -0.36
C ARG A 222 4.16 7.04 0.69
N ALA A 223 4.31 8.36 0.85
CA ALA A 223 5.17 8.93 1.87
C ALA A 223 4.76 8.46 3.28
N CYS A 224 3.46 8.48 3.60
CA CYS A 224 2.97 7.99 4.89
C CYS A 224 3.28 6.52 5.13
N VAL A 225 3.03 5.66 4.12
CA VAL A 225 3.24 4.21 4.26
C VAL A 225 4.72 3.84 4.25
N SER A 226 5.59 4.65 3.63
CA SER A 226 7.01 4.31 3.48
C SER A 226 7.94 5.05 4.44
N THR A 227 7.48 5.95 5.29
CA THR A 227 8.35 6.67 6.23
C THR A 227 8.47 5.93 7.55
N LYS A 228 9.72 5.83 8.04
CA LYS A 228 10.07 5.22 9.34
C LYS A 228 11.25 5.98 9.96
N PRO A 229 11.34 6.09 11.31
CA PRO A 229 12.47 6.75 11.98
C PRO A 229 13.82 6.13 11.61
N THR A 230 14.87 6.95 11.62
CA THR A 230 16.23 6.56 11.20
C THR A 230 16.82 5.43 12.01
N ASP A 231 16.43 5.28 13.28
CA ASP A 231 16.87 4.19 14.17
C ASP A 231 16.52 2.80 13.63
N TRP A 232 15.49 2.67 12.81
CA TRP A 232 15.08 1.42 12.18
C TRP A 232 15.81 1.11 10.86
N GLY A 233 16.75 1.96 10.44
CA GLY A 233 17.47 1.81 9.15
C GLY A 233 18.19 0.48 8.95
N TYR A 234 18.49 -0.24 10.04
CA TYR A 234 19.09 -1.57 9.98
C TYR A 234 18.17 -2.63 9.37
N GLU A 235 16.85 -2.42 9.35
CA GLU A 235 15.86 -3.35 8.79
C GLU A 235 15.93 -3.44 7.28
N LYS A 236 16.35 -2.36 6.59
CA LYS A 236 16.33 -2.25 5.12
C LYS A 236 14.99 -2.71 4.56
N GLU A 237 13.93 -2.13 5.10
CA GLU A 237 12.56 -2.59 4.93
C GLU A 237 12.00 -2.27 3.54
N TRP A 238 11.24 -3.21 3.02
CA TRP A 238 10.32 -3.07 1.91
C TRP A 238 8.92 -3.43 2.39
N ARG A 239 7.91 -2.71 1.91
CA ARG A 239 6.51 -2.95 2.25
C ARG A 239 5.74 -3.40 1.03
N TYR A 240 5.24 -4.62 1.06
CA TYR A 240 4.20 -5.06 0.15
C TYR A 240 2.86 -4.65 0.75
N ILE A 241 2.03 -3.95 -0.05
CA ILE A 241 0.78 -3.35 0.39
C ILE A 241 -0.40 -3.80 -0.47
N GLU A 242 -1.55 -4.00 0.19
CA GLU A 242 -2.83 -4.32 -0.45
C GLU A 242 -3.96 -3.47 0.12
N GLU A 243 -5.12 -3.48 -0.56
CA GLU A 243 -6.30 -2.69 -0.16
C GLU A 243 -6.89 -3.11 1.18
N THR A 244 -6.64 -4.35 1.59
CA THR A 244 -7.17 -4.93 2.83
C THR A 244 -6.08 -5.67 3.59
N ASP A 245 -6.22 -5.69 4.91
CA ASP A 245 -5.47 -6.58 5.78
C ASP A 245 -5.97 -8.04 5.67
N GLY A 246 -5.28 -8.97 6.32
CA GLY A 246 -5.68 -10.37 6.38
C GLY A 246 -4.83 -11.30 5.51
N LEU A 247 -5.41 -12.44 5.11
CA LEU A 247 -4.75 -13.45 4.33
C LEU A 247 -4.72 -13.10 2.85
N HIS A 248 -3.52 -13.12 2.26
CA HIS A 248 -3.27 -12.86 0.85
C HIS A 248 -2.37 -13.95 0.24
N PRO A 249 -2.43 -14.18 -1.08
CA PRO A 249 -1.48 -15.04 -1.78
C PRO A 249 -0.05 -14.51 -1.63
N PHE A 250 0.94 -15.35 -1.92
CA PHE A 250 2.33 -14.92 -1.96
C PHE A 250 2.54 -13.80 -2.98
N PRO A 251 3.25 -12.71 -2.60
CA PRO A 251 3.49 -11.57 -3.50
C PRO A 251 4.60 -11.86 -4.53
N GLY A 252 5.35 -12.92 -4.34
CA GLY A 252 6.41 -13.43 -5.21
C GLY A 252 6.63 -14.92 -4.97
N LYS A 253 7.43 -15.55 -5.82
CA LYS A 253 7.75 -16.97 -5.68
C LYS A 253 8.66 -17.19 -4.46
N LEU A 254 8.32 -18.19 -3.62
CA LEU A 254 9.20 -18.64 -2.54
C LEU A 254 10.49 -19.20 -3.17
N ALA A 255 11.63 -18.67 -2.81
CA ALA A 255 12.92 -19.05 -3.39
C ALA A 255 13.83 -19.77 -2.41
N GLU A 256 13.84 -19.30 -1.16
CA GLU A 256 14.75 -19.84 -0.15
C GLU A 256 14.24 -19.65 1.27
N ILE A 257 14.78 -20.49 2.15
CA ILE A 257 14.61 -20.40 3.60
C ILE A 257 15.97 -20.33 4.23
N THR A 258 16.16 -19.35 5.11
CA THR A 258 17.36 -19.26 5.96
C THR A 258 16.98 -19.56 7.41
N PHE A 259 17.58 -20.56 8.01
CA PHE A 259 17.38 -20.92 9.43
C PHE A 259 18.26 -20.08 10.34
N GLY A 260 17.70 -19.61 11.45
CA GLY A 260 18.41 -18.84 12.45
C GLY A 260 19.51 -19.62 13.14
N LEU A 261 20.47 -18.90 13.70
CA LEU A 261 21.65 -19.46 14.38
C LEU A 261 21.30 -20.46 15.50
N ARG A 262 20.15 -20.26 16.14
CA ARG A 262 19.65 -21.07 17.29
C ARG A 262 18.46 -21.96 16.89
N CYS A 263 18.09 -22.02 15.60
CA CYS A 263 17.03 -22.90 15.14
C CYS A 263 17.41 -24.35 15.42
N SER A 264 16.52 -25.10 16.06
CA SER A 264 16.77 -26.50 16.41
C SER A 264 16.86 -27.38 15.15
N GLU A 265 17.60 -28.47 15.25
CA GLU A 265 17.71 -29.41 14.12
C GLU A 265 16.37 -30.06 13.79
N ASP A 266 15.53 -30.29 14.80
CA ASP A 266 14.19 -30.85 14.61
C ASP A 266 13.27 -29.88 13.86
N ASP A 267 13.32 -28.58 14.22
CA ASP A 267 12.57 -27.56 13.47
C ASP A 267 13.06 -27.44 12.04
N ARG A 268 14.38 -27.43 11.79
CA ARG A 268 14.94 -27.38 10.44
C ARG A 268 14.42 -28.55 9.59
N LYS A 269 14.51 -29.78 10.09
CA LYS A 269 14.00 -30.97 9.39
C LYS A 269 12.50 -30.89 9.14
N LYS A 270 11.74 -30.43 10.14
CA LYS A 270 10.29 -30.24 10.03
C LYS A 270 9.94 -29.27 8.90
N TYR A 271 10.56 -28.10 8.86
CA TYR A 271 10.28 -27.10 7.82
C TYR A 271 10.77 -27.50 6.44
N VAL A 272 11.92 -28.19 6.34
CA VAL A 272 12.38 -28.74 5.07
C VAL A 272 11.35 -29.71 4.50
N LYS A 273 10.90 -30.66 5.32
CA LYS A 273 9.88 -31.65 4.92
C LYS A 273 8.58 -30.96 4.51
N LEU A 274 8.09 -30.05 5.35
CA LEU A 274 6.85 -29.30 5.10
C LEU A 274 6.90 -28.57 3.74
N ILE A 275 8.01 -27.91 3.43
CA ILE A 275 8.17 -27.16 2.19
C ILE A 275 8.29 -28.09 0.99
N GLN A 276 9.05 -29.18 1.11
CA GLN A 276 9.17 -30.17 0.03
C GLN A 276 7.85 -30.87 -0.30
N GLU A 277 6.97 -31.06 0.68
CA GLU A 277 5.64 -31.66 0.49
C GLU A 277 4.63 -30.68 -0.15
N ASN A 278 4.81 -29.37 0.03
CA ASN A 278 3.84 -28.36 -0.41
C ASN A 278 4.23 -27.61 -1.69
N PHE A 279 5.50 -27.66 -2.10
CA PHE A 279 5.98 -26.96 -3.29
C PHE A 279 6.59 -27.92 -4.30
N ASP A 280 6.14 -27.87 -5.54
CA ASP A 280 6.56 -28.71 -6.67
C ASP A 280 7.77 -28.15 -7.43
N TYR A 281 8.43 -27.13 -6.89
CA TYR A 281 9.62 -26.51 -7.44
C TYR A 281 10.73 -26.37 -6.38
N PRO A 282 11.99 -26.26 -6.79
CA PRO A 282 13.11 -26.15 -5.86
C PRO A 282 13.02 -24.91 -4.97
N VAL A 283 13.16 -25.10 -3.65
CA VAL A 283 13.39 -24.08 -2.65
C VAL A 283 14.74 -24.35 -2.02
N HIS A 284 15.59 -23.34 -1.93
CA HIS A 284 16.93 -23.47 -1.37
C HIS A 284 16.92 -23.29 0.15
N PHE A 285 17.74 -24.05 0.84
CA PHE A 285 17.84 -24.00 2.30
C PHE A 285 19.22 -23.50 2.74
N PHE A 286 19.22 -22.54 3.65
CA PHE A 286 20.41 -21.94 4.22
C PHE A 286 20.31 -21.92 5.74
N GLU A 287 21.44 -21.71 6.40
CA GLU A 287 21.51 -21.47 7.83
C GLU A 287 22.42 -20.29 8.14
N ILE A 288 22.14 -19.62 9.24
CA ILE A 288 23.03 -18.60 9.80
C ILE A 288 24.05 -19.28 10.70
N VAL A 289 25.31 -18.94 10.51
CA VAL A 289 26.43 -19.39 11.34
C VAL A 289 27.23 -18.20 11.85
N LYS A 290 28.02 -18.41 12.92
CA LYS A 290 28.97 -17.41 13.37
C LYS A 290 30.15 -17.36 12.41
N LYS A 291 30.50 -16.18 11.96
CA LYS A 291 31.71 -15.97 11.17
C LYS A 291 32.93 -16.09 12.09
N ALA A 292 33.87 -16.94 11.70
CA ALA A 292 35.07 -17.26 12.52
C ALA A 292 35.81 -15.97 12.94
N ASN A 293 36.21 -15.94 14.21
CA ASN A 293 36.98 -14.86 14.84
C ASN A 293 36.34 -13.46 14.77
N THR A 294 35.02 -13.38 14.63
CA THR A 294 34.28 -12.11 14.61
C THR A 294 33.01 -12.19 15.43
N ASN A 295 32.39 -11.04 15.73
CA ASN A 295 31.05 -10.94 16.29
C ASN A 295 29.98 -10.83 15.17
N GLN A 296 30.28 -11.34 13.97
CA GLN A 296 29.37 -11.28 12.82
C GLN A 296 28.78 -12.66 12.53
N ILE A 297 27.72 -12.64 11.76
CA ILE A 297 27.07 -13.84 11.21
C ILE A 297 27.28 -13.89 9.71
N GLU A 298 27.21 -15.10 9.16
CA GLU A 298 27.24 -15.34 7.73
C GLU A 298 26.21 -16.39 7.34
N LYS A 299 25.74 -16.36 6.12
CA LYS A 299 24.82 -17.32 5.52
C LYS A 299 25.62 -18.45 4.87
N ARG A 300 25.18 -19.66 5.08
CA ARG A 300 25.76 -20.87 4.53
C ARG A 300 24.66 -21.82 4.03
N GLU A 301 24.92 -22.59 2.99
CA GLU A 301 23.98 -23.61 2.52
C GLU A 301 23.76 -24.67 3.61
N TYR A 302 22.48 -24.98 3.85
CA TYR A 302 22.08 -26.02 4.81
C TYR A 302 22.02 -27.38 4.10
N SER A 303 22.86 -28.33 4.52
CA SER A 303 22.84 -29.69 4.01
C SER A 303 21.90 -30.56 4.83
N ILE A 304 20.86 -31.07 4.17
CA ILE A 304 19.90 -32.01 4.77
C ILE A 304 20.66 -33.30 5.08
N LYS A 305 20.81 -33.60 6.37
CA LYS A 305 21.48 -34.84 6.84
C LYS A 305 20.47 -35.96 7.05
#